data_0b1e73b3dafb47d1c2def311dd6bf04d
#
_entry.id   0b1e73b3dafb47d1c2def311dd6bf04d
#
_cell.length_a   1.000
_cell.length_b   1.000
_cell.length_c   1.000
_cell.angle_alpha   90.00
_cell.angle_beta   90.00
_cell.angle_gamma   90.00
#
_symmetry.space_group_name_H-M   'P 1'
#
loop_
_entity.id
_entity.type
_entity.pdbx_description
1 polymer ?
#
loop_
_entity_poly.entity_id
_entity_poly.type
_entity_poly.pdbx_seq_one_letter_code
_entity_poly.pdbx_strand_id
1 'polypeptide(L)'
;MLSLRLIVIGVTSVAICMAAPATHIPVSGYIRRNEDNHKRENLCNLQAPPALCQPDATVTIAETAQRAYQFYRAFVVDGDPRTMFSLIDSSYIQHHPGYASGPDTIWPLFCSGNKIGTEENTAWCFDAATNMSYARYSTTDRWRWVDGCVHEHWDQGETIPAQEQCYSLTNGTMTASR
;
A
#
# COMPACT_ATOMS: atom_id res chain seq x y z
N MET A 1 15.46 75.35 16.95
CA MET A 1 15.48 73.93 17.29
C MET A 1 14.53 73.18 16.35
N LEU A 2 15.07 72.58 15.30
CA LEU A 2 14.28 71.75 14.35
C LEU A 2 14.30 70.31 14.82
N SER A 3 13.12 69.73 15.07
CA SER A 3 12.93 68.33 15.43
C SER A 3 12.74 67.52 14.17
N LEU A 4 13.71 66.66 13.85
CA LEU A 4 13.67 65.74 12.71
C LEU A 4 12.90 64.49 13.13
N ARG A 5 11.71 64.26 12.54
CA ARG A 5 10.93 63.01 12.75
C ARG A 5 11.41 61.96 11.73
N LEU A 6 11.96 60.90 12.23
CA LEU A 6 12.34 59.72 11.44
C LEU A 6 11.08 58.87 11.17
N ILE A 7 10.72 58.71 9.88
CA ILE A 7 9.62 57.81 9.45
C ILE A 7 10.28 56.44 9.16
N VAL A 8 9.94 55.44 9.97
CA VAL A 8 10.34 54.06 9.72
C VAL A 8 9.24 53.41 8.85
N ILE A 9 9.59 53.12 7.60
CA ILE A 9 8.74 52.35 6.68
C ILE A 9 9.00 50.88 6.93
N GLY A 10 8.05 50.23 7.59
CA GLY A 10 8.06 48.77 7.78
C GLY A 10 7.72 48.05 6.47
N VAL A 11 8.67 47.33 5.92
CA VAL A 11 8.45 46.42 4.77
C VAL A 11 7.92 45.12 5.33
N THR A 12 6.62 44.85 5.17
CA THR A 12 6.02 43.55 5.48
C THR A 12 6.28 42.61 4.32
N SER A 13 7.21 41.64 4.53
CA SER A 13 7.42 40.55 3.58
C SER A 13 6.24 39.56 3.67
N VAL A 14 5.42 39.52 2.62
CA VAL A 14 4.40 38.49 2.45
C VAL A 14 5.11 37.24 1.94
N ALA A 15 5.26 36.23 2.81
CA ALA A 15 5.71 34.91 2.41
C ALA A 15 4.57 34.23 1.62
N ILE A 16 4.71 34.17 0.29
CA ILE A 16 3.83 33.38 -0.57
C ILE A 16 4.25 31.92 -0.37
N CYS A 17 3.46 31.18 0.40
CA CYS A 17 3.58 29.75 0.52
C CYS A 17 3.07 29.13 -0.80
N MET A 18 3.97 28.87 -1.74
CA MET A 18 3.64 28.11 -2.95
C MET A 18 3.44 26.66 -2.54
N ALA A 19 2.21 26.19 -2.53
CA ALA A 19 1.90 24.77 -2.43
C ALA A 19 2.56 24.06 -3.61
N ALA A 20 3.43 23.10 -3.34
CA ALA A 20 4.01 22.25 -4.39
C ALA A 20 2.87 21.53 -5.12
N PRO A 21 2.90 21.44 -6.45
CA PRO A 21 1.89 20.70 -7.20
C PRO A 21 1.95 19.22 -6.74
N ALA A 22 0.76 18.64 -6.45
CA ALA A 22 0.62 17.23 -6.18
C ALA A 22 1.18 16.46 -7.39
N THR A 23 2.27 15.73 -7.19
CA THR A 23 2.86 14.89 -8.24
C THR A 23 1.92 13.72 -8.50
N HIS A 24 1.22 13.76 -9.63
CA HIS A 24 0.44 12.65 -10.14
C HIS A 24 1.40 11.58 -10.66
N ILE A 25 1.52 10.47 -9.94
CA ILE A 25 2.26 9.30 -10.42
C ILE A 25 1.27 8.44 -11.22
N PRO A 26 1.42 8.30 -12.54
CA PRO A 26 0.52 7.46 -13.32
C PRO A 26 0.76 5.98 -12.98
N VAL A 27 -0.28 5.28 -12.59
CA VAL A 27 -0.32 3.81 -12.37
C VAL A 27 -0.19 3.05 -13.71
N SER A 28 0.32 3.70 -14.75
CA SER A 28 0.31 3.26 -16.15
C SER A 28 1.03 1.93 -16.43
N GLY A 29 1.81 1.41 -15.50
CA GLY A 29 2.54 0.16 -15.71
C GLY A 29 1.77 -1.11 -15.33
N TYR A 30 0.74 -1.00 -14.47
CA TYR A 30 0.00 -2.17 -13.99
C TYR A 30 -1.31 -2.42 -14.75
N ILE A 31 -1.97 -1.37 -15.27
CA ILE A 31 -3.30 -1.45 -15.89
C ILE A 31 -3.29 -2.10 -17.28
N ARG A 32 -2.11 -2.32 -17.89
CA ARG A 32 -1.97 -2.99 -19.19
C ARG A 32 -1.11 -4.24 -19.15
N ARG A 33 -1.28 -5.10 -18.16
CA ARG A 33 -1.04 -6.50 -18.44
C ARG A 33 -2.37 -7.09 -18.90
N ASN A 34 -2.43 -7.37 -20.20
CA ASN A 34 -3.48 -8.03 -20.91
C ASN A 34 -4.45 -8.80 -20.01
N GLU A 35 -5.76 -8.53 -20.12
CA GLU A 35 -6.84 -9.40 -19.63
C GLU A 35 -6.76 -10.78 -20.28
N ASP A 36 -5.76 -11.01 -21.14
CA ASP A 36 -5.49 -12.23 -21.82
C ASP A 36 -4.80 -13.24 -20.88
N ASN A 37 -5.64 -14.09 -20.27
CA ASN A 37 -5.22 -15.44 -19.88
C ASN A 37 -4.16 -15.54 -18.79
N HIS A 38 -4.29 -14.79 -17.68
CA HIS A 38 -3.58 -15.17 -16.43
C HIS A 38 -4.16 -16.49 -15.94
N LYS A 39 -3.68 -17.57 -16.57
CA LYS A 39 -3.78 -18.91 -16.06
C LYS A 39 -3.24 -18.83 -14.65
N ARG A 40 -4.12 -19.04 -13.65
CA ARG A 40 -3.70 -19.08 -12.24
C ARG A 40 -2.49 -19.98 -12.16
N GLU A 41 -1.35 -19.41 -11.85
CA GLU A 41 -0.11 -20.17 -11.73
C GLU A 41 -0.16 -20.88 -10.39
N ASN A 42 -0.26 -22.21 -10.41
CA ASN A 42 -0.09 -23.00 -9.20
C ASN A 42 1.42 -23.18 -8.98
N LEU A 43 1.95 -22.54 -7.94
CA LEU A 43 3.37 -22.55 -7.59
C LEU A 43 3.68 -23.50 -6.42
N CYS A 44 2.73 -24.35 -5.99
CA CYS A 44 2.92 -25.25 -4.84
C CYS A 44 3.97 -26.35 -5.06
N ASN A 45 4.50 -26.47 -6.27
CA ASN A 45 5.67 -27.29 -6.54
C ASN A 45 7.00 -26.66 -6.05
N LEU A 46 6.99 -25.35 -5.73
CA LEU A 46 8.12 -24.65 -5.14
C LEU A 46 8.12 -24.81 -3.62
N GLN A 47 9.28 -24.98 -3.03
CA GLN A 47 9.45 -25.14 -1.57
C GLN A 47 9.30 -23.81 -0.82
N ALA A 48 9.48 -22.67 -1.50
CA ALA A 48 9.42 -21.33 -0.96
C ALA A 48 8.93 -20.35 -2.03
N PRO A 49 8.52 -19.12 -1.65
CA PRO A 49 8.17 -18.07 -2.61
C PRO A 49 9.30 -17.82 -3.61
N PRO A 50 8.99 -17.63 -4.91
CA PRO A 50 10.01 -17.43 -5.95
C PRO A 50 10.76 -16.11 -5.82
N ALA A 51 10.17 -15.11 -5.17
CA ALA A 51 10.77 -13.82 -4.88
C ALA A 51 10.12 -13.22 -3.64
N LEU A 52 10.90 -12.46 -2.87
CA LEU A 52 10.45 -11.66 -1.73
C LEU A 52 10.81 -10.20 -1.97
N CYS A 53 10.08 -9.29 -1.30
CA CYS A 53 10.35 -7.87 -1.31
C CYS A 53 11.71 -7.57 -0.68
N GLN A 54 12.44 -6.64 -1.29
CA GLN A 54 13.65 -6.07 -0.70
C GLN A 54 13.29 -4.68 -0.17
N PRO A 55 13.35 -4.43 1.16
CA PRO A 55 13.08 -3.12 1.72
C PRO A 55 14.01 -2.05 1.14
N ASP A 56 13.45 -0.89 0.79
CA ASP A 56 14.16 0.25 0.24
C ASP A 56 13.62 1.54 0.87
N ALA A 57 14.42 2.16 1.74
CA ALA A 57 14.06 3.38 2.45
C ALA A 57 13.83 4.60 1.54
N THR A 58 14.13 4.51 0.24
CA THR A 58 13.85 5.58 -0.74
C THR A 58 12.43 5.51 -1.30
N VAL A 59 11.70 4.41 -1.06
CA VAL A 59 10.31 4.25 -1.50
C VAL A 59 9.40 5.25 -0.78
N THR A 60 8.70 6.06 -1.55
CA THR A 60 7.78 7.07 -1.02
C THR A 60 6.49 6.46 -0.51
N ILE A 61 5.76 7.21 0.32
CA ILE A 61 4.42 6.82 0.80
C ILE A 61 3.44 6.58 -0.36
N ALA A 62 3.50 7.38 -1.43
CA ALA A 62 2.66 7.20 -2.60
C ALA A 62 2.97 5.90 -3.35
N GLU A 63 4.24 5.55 -3.50
CA GLU A 63 4.66 4.27 -4.07
C GLU A 63 4.29 3.10 -3.16
N THR A 64 4.38 3.27 -1.83
CA THR A 64 3.91 2.27 -0.87
C THR A 64 2.39 2.06 -1.01
N ALA A 65 1.60 3.13 -1.14
CA ALA A 65 0.16 3.02 -1.40
C ALA A 65 -0.15 2.24 -2.69
N GLN A 66 0.63 2.48 -3.75
CA GLN A 66 0.51 1.74 -5.01
C GLN A 66 0.85 0.26 -4.84
N ARG A 67 1.93 -0.07 -4.14
CA ARG A 67 2.30 -1.45 -3.81
C ARG A 67 1.24 -2.12 -2.92
N ALA A 68 0.65 -1.39 -1.97
CA ALA A 68 -0.42 -1.89 -1.12
C ALA A 68 -1.69 -2.24 -1.94
N TYR A 69 -2.03 -1.44 -2.95
CA TYR A 69 -3.10 -1.78 -3.88
C TYR A 69 -2.77 -3.01 -4.73
N GLN A 70 -1.54 -3.12 -5.22
CA GLN A 70 -1.08 -4.32 -5.94
C GLN A 70 -1.15 -5.57 -5.07
N PHE A 71 -0.77 -5.45 -3.80
CA PHE A 71 -0.86 -6.55 -2.83
C PHE A 71 -2.31 -6.98 -2.60
N TYR A 72 -3.22 -6.01 -2.36
CA TYR A 72 -4.66 -6.29 -2.26
C TYR A 72 -5.19 -7.01 -3.51
N ARG A 73 -4.85 -6.51 -4.71
CA ARG A 73 -5.23 -7.16 -5.97
C ARG A 73 -4.73 -8.60 -6.03
N ALA A 74 -3.44 -8.80 -5.82
CA ALA A 74 -2.80 -10.10 -5.92
C ALA A 74 -3.35 -11.11 -4.91
N PHE A 75 -3.55 -10.66 -3.66
CA PHE A 75 -4.02 -11.50 -2.56
C PHE A 75 -5.52 -11.80 -2.66
N VAL A 76 -6.36 -10.75 -2.83
CA VAL A 76 -7.82 -10.89 -2.67
C VAL A 76 -8.51 -11.17 -4.00
N VAL A 77 -8.17 -10.42 -5.04
CA VAL A 77 -8.97 -10.38 -6.28
C VAL A 77 -8.44 -11.32 -7.35
N ASP A 78 -7.13 -11.30 -7.59
CA ASP A 78 -6.53 -11.98 -8.74
C ASP A 78 -6.08 -13.41 -8.40
N GLY A 79 -5.72 -13.68 -7.13
CA GLY A 79 -5.12 -14.94 -6.70
C GLY A 79 -3.77 -15.15 -7.37
N ASP A 80 -2.89 -14.14 -7.29
CA ASP A 80 -1.53 -14.15 -7.86
C ASP A 80 -0.48 -14.27 -6.74
N PRO A 81 -0.06 -15.50 -6.39
CA PRO A 81 0.89 -15.71 -5.31
C PRO A 81 2.28 -15.14 -5.61
N ARG A 82 2.67 -15.08 -6.90
CA ARG A 82 3.96 -14.52 -7.30
C ARG A 82 4.05 -13.04 -6.96
N THR A 83 3.06 -12.25 -7.38
CA THR A 83 3.00 -10.82 -7.08
C THR A 83 2.79 -10.57 -5.59
N MET A 84 1.91 -11.34 -4.93
CA MET A 84 1.67 -11.23 -3.49
C MET A 84 2.98 -11.35 -2.69
N PHE A 85 3.71 -12.45 -2.87
CA PHE A 85 4.94 -12.71 -2.10
C PHE A 85 6.10 -11.78 -2.48
N SER A 86 6.15 -11.30 -3.72
CA SER A 86 7.16 -10.30 -4.12
C SER A 86 7.04 -8.96 -3.39
N LEU A 87 5.94 -8.74 -2.67
CA LEU A 87 5.67 -7.56 -1.85
C LEU A 87 5.84 -7.82 -0.34
N ILE A 88 6.10 -9.06 0.09
CA ILE A 88 6.35 -9.44 1.49
C ILE A 88 7.85 -9.52 1.73
N ASP A 89 8.35 -8.91 2.80
CA ASP A 89 9.78 -9.01 3.15
C ASP A 89 10.12 -10.33 3.86
N SER A 90 11.42 -10.64 3.92
CA SER A 90 11.91 -11.89 4.52
C SER A 90 11.76 -11.96 6.05
N SER A 91 11.58 -10.81 6.71
CA SER A 91 11.40 -10.70 8.16
C SER A 91 9.93 -10.54 8.57
N TYR A 92 9.01 -10.91 7.70
CA TYR A 92 7.56 -10.84 7.91
C TYR A 92 7.11 -11.46 9.24
N ILE A 93 6.30 -10.69 9.98
CA ILE A 93 5.76 -11.06 11.28
C ILE A 93 4.26 -11.32 11.16
N GLN A 94 3.84 -12.51 11.57
CA GLN A 94 2.44 -12.93 11.61
C GLN A 94 1.90 -12.80 13.03
N HIS A 95 0.80 -12.05 13.21
CA HIS A 95 0.14 -11.89 14.51
C HIS A 95 -1.09 -12.80 14.69
N HIS A 96 -1.48 -13.59 13.68
CA HIS A 96 -2.49 -14.63 13.85
C HIS A 96 -1.95 -15.76 14.73
N PRO A 97 -2.62 -16.15 15.84
CA PRO A 97 -2.07 -17.10 16.81
C PRO A 97 -1.90 -18.53 16.28
N GLY A 98 -2.51 -18.83 15.12
CA GLY A 98 -2.42 -20.16 14.48
C GLY A 98 -1.23 -20.32 13.52
N TYR A 99 -0.44 -19.27 13.26
CA TYR A 99 0.63 -19.29 12.27
C TYR A 99 1.92 -18.70 12.83
N ALA A 100 3.04 -19.29 12.46
CA ALA A 100 4.35 -18.72 12.79
C ALA A 100 4.71 -17.57 11.84
N SER A 101 5.63 -16.71 12.27
CA SER A 101 6.20 -15.64 11.44
C SER A 101 7.12 -16.20 10.34
N GLY A 102 7.32 -15.40 9.31
CA GLY A 102 8.12 -15.74 8.13
C GLY A 102 7.25 -16.03 6.90
N PRO A 103 7.66 -15.59 5.71
CA PRO A 103 6.91 -15.81 4.47
C PRO A 103 6.77 -17.29 4.11
N ASP A 104 7.76 -18.13 4.44
CA ASP A 104 7.75 -19.56 4.14
C ASP A 104 6.66 -20.32 4.90
N THR A 105 6.23 -19.82 6.08
CA THR A 105 5.19 -20.45 6.88
C THR A 105 3.80 -20.26 6.31
N ILE A 106 3.58 -19.17 5.60
CA ILE A 106 2.30 -18.86 4.94
C ILE A 106 2.29 -19.26 3.45
N TRP A 107 3.47 -19.54 2.86
CA TRP A 107 3.58 -19.96 1.46
C TRP A 107 2.68 -21.14 1.09
N PRO A 108 2.63 -22.25 1.84
CA PRO A 108 1.80 -23.41 1.50
C PRO A 108 0.30 -23.11 1.45
N LEU A 109 -0.16 -22.03 2.14
CA LEU A 109 -1.57 -21.64 2.19
C LEU A 109 -2.00 -20.92 0.90
N PHE A 110 -1.07 -20.20 0.25
CA PHE A 110 -1.37 -19.29 -0.85
C PHE A 110 -0.71 -19.65 -2.19
N CYS A 111 0.21 -20.59 -2.23
CA CYS A 111 0.95 -20.99 -3.44
C CYS A 111 0.05 -21.44 -4.61
N SER A 112 -1.19 -21.88 -4.32
CA SER A 112 -2.17 -22.31 -5.34
C SER A 112 -2.87 -21.16 -6.07
N GLY A 113 -2.74 -19.93 -5.59
CA GLY A 113 -3.35 -18.76 -6.22
C GLY A 113 -4.87 -18.72 -6.10
N ASN A 114 -5.43 -19.04 -4.94
CA ASN A 114 -6.87 -18.99 -4.72
C ASN A 114 -7.35 -17.54 -4.58
N LYS A 115 -8.43 -17.20 -5.29
CA LYS A 115 -9.13 -15.92 -5.11
C LYS A 115 -9.96 -15.95 -3.84
N ILE A 116 -9.95 -14.85 -3.11
CA ILE A 116 -10.71 -14.68 -1.85
C ILE A 116 -12.00 -13.90 -2.11
N GLY A 117 -11.98 -12.92 -3.02
CA GLY A 117 -13.11 -12.07 -3.33
C GLY A 117 -13.04 -11.46 -4.72
N THR A 118 -13.94 -10.51 -4.98
CA THR A 118 -13.97 -9.67 -6.18
C THR A 118 -13.92 -8.19 -5.79
N GLU A 119 -13.63 -7.29 -6.73
CA GLU A 119 -13.63 -5.86 -6.44
C GLU A 119 -14.98 -5.36 -5.91
N GLU A 120 -16.09 -5.93 -6.39
CA GLU A 120 -17.45 -5.51 -6.02
C GLU A 120 -17.83 -5.90 -4.60
N ASN A 121 -17.28 -7.01 -4.07
CA ASN A 121 -17.64 -7.53 -2.75
C ASN A 121 -16.55 -7.33 -1.69
N THR A 122 -15.50 -6.59 -2.01
CA THR A 122 -14.37 -6.33 -1.12
C THR A 122 -14.13 -4.83 -0.98
N ALA A 123 -13.29 -4.45 -0.02
CA ALA A 123 -12.87 -3.07 0.15
C ALA A 123 -11.37 -3.03 0.48
N TRP A 124 -10.72 -1.96 0.07
CA TRP A 124 -9.30 -1.70 0.30
C TRP A 124 -9.10 -0.30 0.87
N CYS A 125 -8.08 -0.15 1.70
CA CYS A 125 -7.63 1.13 2.24
C CYS A 125 -6.12 1.10 2.45
N PHE A 126 -5.45 2.22 2.16
CA PHE A 126 -4.10 2.49 2.65
C PHE A 126 -4.11 3.80 3.43
N ASP A 127 -3.82 3.72 4.73
CA ASP A 127 -3.69 4.86 5.64
C ASP A 127 -2.22 5.31 5.67
N ALA A 128 -1.93 6.45 5.07
CA ALA A 128 -0.60 7.03 5.00
C ALA A 128 -0.07 7.50 6.36
N ALA A 129 -0.95 7.88 7.29
CA ALA A 129 -0.55 8.40 8.59
C ALA A 129 0.07 7.29 9.46
N THR A 130 -0.40 6.05 9.29
CA THR A 130 0.07 4.88 10.04
C THR A 130 0.93 3.93 9.22
N ASN A 131 1.04 4.16 7.90
CA ASN A 131 1.68 3.26 6.94
C ASN A 131 1.09 1.85 6.95
N MET A 132 -0.24 1.77 7.08
CA MET A 132 -1.01 0.54 7.16
C MET A 132 -1.90 0.38 5.93
N SER A 133 -2.00 -0.85 5.42
CA SER A 133 -3.05 -1.21 4.45
C SER A 133 -4.06 -2.16 5.06
N TYR A 134 -5.26 -2.12 4.52
CA TYR A 134 -6.39 -2.94 4.96
C TYR A 134 -7.09 -3.53 3.75
N ALA A 135 -7.58 -4.77 3.89
CA ALA A 135 -8.52 -5.36 2.96
C ALA A 135 -9.67 -6.01 3.72
N ARG A 136 -10.90 -5.72 3.31
CA ARG A 136 -12.11 -6.35 3.83
C ARG A 136 -12.71 -7.24 2.75
N TYR A 137 -12.93 -8.49 3.10
CA TYR A 137 -13.63 -9.50 2.30
C TYR A 137 -14.64 -10.24 3.21
N SER A 138 -14.45 -11.49 3.60
CA SER A 138 -15.28 -12.13 4.66
C SER A 138 -14.84 -11.72 6.08
N THR A 139 -13.60 -11.27 6.21
CA THR A 139 -12.98 -10.67 7.40
C THR A 139 -12.27 -9.37 7.01
N THR A 140 -11.57 -8.75 7.94
CA THR A 140 -10.68 -7.62 7.65
C THR A 140 -9.27 -7.98 8.08
N ASP A 141 -8.34 -7.86 7.16
CA ASP A 141 -6.92 -8.00 7.40
C ASP A 141 -6.26 -6.62 7.37
N ARG A 142 -5.18 -6.49 8.14
CA ARG A 142 -4.33 -5.30 8.22
C ARG A 142 -2.87 -5.67 8.05
N TRP A 143 -2.14 -4.87 7.29
CA TRP A 143 -0.70 -5.05 7.08
C TRP A 143 0.05 -3.76 7.37
N ARG A 144 1.18 -3.86 8.08
CA ARG A 144 2.13 -2.77 8.22
C ARG A 144 3.16 -2.83 7.10
N TRP A 145 3.45 -1.67 6.55
CA TRP A 145 4.44 -1.48 5.51
C TRP A 145 5.70 -0.83 6.09
N VAL A 146 6.87 -1.35 5.71
CA VAL A 146 8.18 -0.81 6.05
C VAL A 146 9.00 -0.77 4.77
N ASP A 147 9.53 0.41 4.44
CA ASP A 147 10.39 0.62 3.26
C ASP A 147 9.81 0.00 1.97
N GLY A 148 8.51 0.17 1.78
CA GLY A 148 7.77 -0.29 0.61
C GLY A 148 7.46 -1.79 0.57
N CYS A 149 7.68 -2.53 1.68
CA CYS A 149 7.38 -3.96 1.80
C CYS A 149 6.36 -4.23 2.91
N VAL A 150 5.55 -5.28 2.75
CA VAL A 150 4.70 -5.83 3.82
C VAL A 150 5.61 -6.47 4.87
N HIS A 151 5.53 -5.97 6.10
CA HIS A 151 6.36 -6.41 7.22
C HIS A 151 5.58 -7.15 8.30
N GLU A 152 4.34 -6.75 8.60
CA GLU A 152 3.50 -7.39 9.62
C GLU A 152 2.07 -7.54 9.16
N HIS A 153 1.35 -8.53 9.73
CA HIS A 153 -0.03 -8.86 9.41
C HIS A 153 -0.85 -9.17 10.66
N TRP A 154 -2.08 -8.62 10.70
CA TRP A 154 -3.13 -8.91 11.68
C TRP A 154 -4.44 -9.21 10.94
N ASP A 155 -5.25 -10.12 11.47
CA ASP A 155 -6.53 -10.53 10.89
C ASP A 155 -7.65 -10.75 11.93
N GLN A 156 -7.37 -10.48 13.22
CA GLN A 156 -8.34 -10.67 14.28
C GLN A 156 -8.83 -9.35 14.86
N GLY A 157 -10.14 -9.09 14.67
CA GLY A 157 -10.79 -7.90 15.22
C GLY A 157 -10.45 -6.60 14.49
N GLU A 158 -9.80 -6.69 13.33
CA GLU A 158 -9.43 -5.53 12.54
C GLU A 158 -10.65 -4.89 11.87
N THR A 159 -10.60 -3.58 11.73
CA THR A 159 -11.64 -2.79 11.05
C THR A 159 -11.01 -1.88 10.01
N ILE A 160 -11.66 -1.77 8.86
CA ILE A 160 -11.20 -0.84 7.83
C ILE A 160 -11.44 0.60 8.30
N PRO A 161 -10.45 1.50 8.16
CA PRO A 161 -10.61 2.91 8.52
C PRO A 161 -11.71 3.61 7.70
N ALA A 162 -12.12 4.80 8.17
CA ALA A 162 -13.02 5.64 7.41
C ALA A 162 -12.38 6.05 6.06
N GLN A 163 -13.21 6.18 5.02
CA GLN A 163 -12.74 6.42 3.65
C GLN A 163 -11.87 7.68 3.52
N GLU A 164 -12.10 8.68 4.37
CA GLU A 164 -11.35 9.93 4.41
C GLU A 164 -9.88 9.76 4.85
N GLN A 165 -9.56 8.64 5.48
CA GLN A 165 -8.20 8.29 5.89
C GLN A 165 -7.46 7.47 4.82
N CYS A 166 -8.18 7.01 3.81
CA CYS A 166 -7.64 6.08 2.82
C CYS A 166 -7.13 6.81 1.57
N TYR A 167 -6.08 6.26 0.97
CA TYR A 167 -5.74 6.61 -0.40
C TYR A 167 -6.86 6.19 -1.35
N SER A 168 -7.17 7.05 -2.32
CA SER A 168 -8.15 6.78 -3.36
C SER A 168 -7.46 6.43 -4.67
N LEU A 169 -7.99 5.43 -5.39
CA LEU A 169 -7.60 5.15 -6.76
C LEU A 169 -8.66 5.76 -7.70
N THR A 170 -8.30 6.82 -8.41
CA THR A 170 -9.18 7.47 -9.38
C THR A 170 -8.51 7.50 -10.73
N ASN A 171 -9.15 6.89 -11.75
CA ASN A 171 -8.61 6.79 -13.12
C ASN A 171 -7.17 6.25 -13.18
N GLY A 172 -6.87 5.26 -12.34
CA GLY A 172 -5.53 4.66 -12.28
C GLY A 172 -4.48 5.50 -11.55
N THR A 173 -4.88 6.57 -10.86
CA THR A 173 -3.97 7.44 -10.08
C THR A 173 -4.28 7.31 -8.59
N MET A 174 -3.24 7.05 -7.78
CA MET A 174 -3.32 7.08 -6.33
C MET A 174 -3.28 8.50 -5.82
N THR A 175 -4.29 8.89 -5.03
CA THR A 175 -4.35 10.20 -4.38
C THR A 175 -4.60 10.02 -2.89
N ALA A 176 -3.87 10.78 -2.05
CA ALA A 176 -4.17 10.87 -0.63
C ALA A 176 -5.54 11.55 -0.45
N SER A 177 -6.38 11.01 0.43
CA SER A 177 -7.56 11.72 0.91
C SER A 177 -7.11 12.96 1.68
N ARG A 178 -7.82 14.08 1.51
CA ARG A 178 -7.47 15.37 2.11
C ARG A 178 -8.12 15.52 3.48
#